data_5768adb91f0fdc5be0751a37ed2379ac
#
_entry.id   5768adb91f0fdc5be0751a37ed2379ac
#
_cell.length_a   1.000
_cell.length_b   1.000
_cell.length_c   1.000
_cell.angle_alpha   90.00
_cell.angle_beta   90.00
_cell.angle_gamma   90.00
#
_symmetry.space_group_name_H-M   'P 1'
#
loop_
_entity.id
_entity.type
_entity.pdbx_description
1 polymer ?
#
loop_
_entity_poly.entity_id
_entity_poly.type
_entity_poly.pdbx_seq_one_letter_code
_entity_poly.pdbx_strand_id
1 'polypeptide(L)'
;SNYPNPFNPATRITYDVPQETHIRLTVYDLLGSEVSTLVNKIEQPGFKTIIWNGRDHSGRPLSSGIYISRLETKTFSFSKKMLLLK
;
A
#
# COMPACT_ATOMS: atom_id res chain seq x y z
N SER A 1 27.45 -4.14 -8.57
CA SER A 1 26.85 -3.95 -8.26
C SER A 1 26.08 -3.88 -8.13
N ASN A 2 26.09 -4.01 -8.05
CA ASN A 2 25.26 -3.94 -7.68
C ASN A 2 24.53 -3.51 -7.53
N TYR A 3 24.47 -3.26 -7.76
CA TYR A 3 23.70 -2.81 -7.66
C TYR A 3 22.82 -2.68 -7.34
N PRO A 4 22.39 -2.19 -7.16
CA PRO A 4 21.46 -2.01 -6.50
C PRO A 4 20.68 -2.53 -6.25
N ASN A 5 20.37 -2.23 -5.88
CA ASN A 5 19.57 -2.96 -5.59
C ASN A 5 18.30 -3.18 -5.88
N PRO A 6 18.05 -3.53 -6.63
CA PRO A 6 16.81 -4.01 -7.06
C PRO A 6 16.25 -5.03 -6.11
N PHE A 7 16.91 -5.25 -5.08
CA PHE A 7 16.52 -6.28 -4.17
C PHE A 7 15.73 -5.78 -3.02
N ASN A 8 15.43 -4.51 -3.06
CA ASN A 8 14.69 -3.90 -1.99
C ASN A 8 13.48 -3.22 -2.58
N PRO A 9 12.56 -4.01 -3.11
CA PRO A 9 11.39 -3.43 -3.73
C PRO A 9 10.58 -2.70 -2.68
N ALA A 10 10.32 -1.45 -2.95
CA ALA A 10 9.52 -0.63 -2.07
C ALA A 10 8.73 0.34 -2.92
N THR A 11 7.49 0.53 -2.56
CA THR A 11 6.61 1.45 -3.25
C THR A 11 6.12 2.49 -2.27
N ARG A 12 6.27 3.75 -2.65
CA ARG A 12 5.75 4.86 -1.86
C ARG A 12 4.30 5.07 -2.21
N ILE A 13 3.45 5.08 -1.20
CA ILE A 13 2.03 5.34 -1.38
C ILE A 13 1.71 6.63 -0.65
N THR A 14 1.16 7.60 -1.38
CA THR A 14 0.75 8.86 -0.80
C THR A 14 -0.76 8.97 -0.85
N TYR A 15 -1.34 9.58 0.16
CA TYR A 15 -2.78 9.77 0.21
C TYR A 15 -3.10 11.02 1.01
N ASP A 16 -4.26 11.60 0.72
CA ASP A 16 -4.71 12.82 1.36
C ASP A 16 -5.84 12.50 2.34
N VAL A 17 -5.70 13.02 3.55
CA VAL A 17 -6.74 12.91 4.58
C VAL A 17 -7.31 14.31 4.74
N PRO A 18 -8.46 14.61 4.14
CA PRO A 18 -9.00 15.98 4.20
C PRO A 18 -9.56 16.35 5.56
N GLN A 19 -10.01 15.38 6.33
CA GLN A 19 -10.49 15.62 7.68
C GLN A 19 -10.24 14.37 8.51
N GLU A 20 -10.20 14.52 9.81
CA GLU A 20 -9.97 13.40 10.71
C GLU A 20 -10.97 12.29 10.43
N THR A 21 -10.48 11.08 10.20
CA THR A 21 -11.34 9.94 9.94
C THR A 21 -10.54 8.65 10.09
N HIS A 22 -11.26 7.55 10.20
CA HIS A 22 -10.62 6.24 10.18
C HIS A 22 -10.17 5.93 8.76
N ILE A 23 -8.91 5.51 8.63
CA ILE A 23 -8.30 5.15 7.36
C ILE A 23 -7.95 3.67 7.38
N ARG A 24 -8.33 2.98 6.33
CA ARG A 24 -7.85 1.63 6.08
C ARG A 24 -7.20 1.62 4.71
N LEU A 25 -5.91 1.31 4.67
CA LEU A 25 -5.14 1.22 3.43
C LEU A 25 -4.66 -0.21 3.28
N THR A 26 -5.12 -0.87 2.25
CA THR A 26 -4.90 -2.29 2.05
C THR A 26 -4.33 -2.55 0.65
N VAL A 27 -3.45 -3.53 0.53
CA VAL A 27 -2.92 -3.95 -0.76
C VAL A 27 -3.56 -5.29 -1.11
N TYR A 28 -4.00 -5.39 -2.37
CA TYR A 28 -4.60 -6.59 -2.93
C TYR A 28 -3.80 -7.05 -4.14
N ASP A 29 -3.83 -8.34 -4.40
CA ASP A 29 -3.34 -8.86 -5.68
C ASP A 29 -4.45 -8.76 -6.73
N LEU A 30 -4.16 -9.15 -7.96
CA LEU A 30 -5.13 -9.04 -9.05
C LEU A 30 -6.29 -10.02 -8.94
N LEU A 31 -6.18 -11.02 -8.09
CA LEU A 31 -7.27 -11.95 -7.85
C LEU A 31 -8.23 -11.41 -6.79
N GLY A 32 -7.91 -10.26 -6.21
CA GLY A 32 -8.73 -9.66 -5.18
C GLY A 32 -8.43 -10.14 -3.78
N SER A 33 -7.35 -10.88 -3.60
CA SER A 33 -6.95 -11.33 -2.27
C SER A 33 -6.19 -10.23 -1.55
N GLU A 34 -6.54 -9.99 -0.31
CA GLU A 34 -5.82 -9.04 0.53
C GLU A 34 -4.45 -9.62 0.86
N VAL A 35 -3.39 -8.88 0.57
CA VAL A 35 -2.03 -9.35 0.85
C VAL A 35 -1.40 -8.60 2.01
N SER A 36 -1.79 -7.36 2.26
CA SER A 36 -1.23 -6.60 3.38
C SER A 36 -2.13 -5.44 3.74
N THR A 37 -2.27 -5.17 5.03
CA THR A 37 -2.94 -3.97 5.52
C THR A 37 -1.86 -3.04 6.05
N LEU A 38 -1.72 -1.88 5.43
CA LEU A 38 -0.64 -0.95 5.75
C LEU A 38 -1.04 0.07 6.80
N VAL A 39 -2.29 0.50 6.79
CA VAL A 39 -2.81 1.48 7.75
C VAL A 39 -4.20 1.03 8.15
N ASN A 40 -4.51 1.13 9.43
CA ASN A 40 -5.84 0.82 9.95
C ASN A 40 -6.00 1.57 11.27
N LYS A 41 -6.29 2.87 11.16
CA LYS A 41 -6.38 3.71 12.36
C LYS A 41 -7.03 5.05 12.00
N ILE A 42 -7.39 5.81 13.02
CA ILE A 42 -7.85 7.18 12.84
C ILE A 42 -6.62 8.05 12.56
N GLU A 43 -6.70 8.87 11.52
CA GLU A 43 -5.65 9.79 11.14
C GLU A 43 -6.15 11.22 11.11
N GLN A 44 -5.25 12.14 11.44
CA GLN A 44 -5.50 13.57 11.38
C GLN A 44 -5.40 14.04 9.92
N PRO A 45 -5.96 15.23 9.60
CA PRO A 45 -5.86 15.78 8.25
C PRO A 45 -4.41 15.95 7.81
N GLY A 46 -4.18 15.83 6.51
CA GLY A 46 -2.89 16.10 5.92
C GLY A 46 -2.55 15.10 4.82
N PHE A 47 -1.45 15.38 4.13
CA PHE A 47 -0.90 14.45 3.16
C PHE A 47 -0.04 13.44 3.90
N LYS A 48 -0.25 12.18 3.59
CA LYS A 48 0.43 11.08 4.28
C LYS A 48 1.23 10.27 3.27
N THR A 49 2.30 9.67 3.75
CA THR A 49 3.13 8.80 2.94
C THR A 49 3.43 7.55 3.74
N ILE A 50 3.31 6.40 3.08
CA ILE A 50 3.72 5.14 3.68
C ILE A 50 4.48 4.34 2.64
N ILE A 51 5.44 3.55 3.09
CA ILE A 51 6.24 2.71 2.21
C ILE A 51 5.73 1.28 2.36
N TRP A 52 5.39 0.68 1.21
CA TRP A 52 5.09 -0.74 1.17
C TRP A 52 6.32 -1.48 0.68
N ASN A 53 6.75 -2.45 1.46
CA ASN A 53 8.01 -3.16 1.20
C ASN A 53 7.86 -4.37 0.28
N GLY A 54 6.68 -4.56 -0.33
CA GLY A 54 6.49 -5.68 -1.25
C GLY A 54 6.31 -7.02 -0.57
N ARG A 55 5.89 -7.01 0.69
CA ARG A 55 5.70 -8.24 1.45
C ARG A 55 4.26 -8.39 1.87
N ASP A 56 3.83 -9.65 2.08
CA ASP A 56 2.50 -9.90 2.62
C ASP A 56 2.51 -9.67 4.15
N HIS A 57 1.35 -9.83 4.76
CA HIS A 57 1.21 -9.59 6.20
C HIS A 57 2.01 -10.57 7.06
N SER A 58 2.46 -11.68 6.50
CA SER A 58 3.33 -12.63 7.19
C SER A 58 4.81 -12.30 7.01
N GLY A 59 5.11 -11.24 6.25
CA GLY A 59 6.49 -10.85 5.99
C GLY A 59 7.13 -11.57 4.82
N ARG A 60 6.38 -12.37 4.06
CA ARG A 60 6.93 -13.09 2.91
C ARG A 60 6.98 -12.19 1.69
N PRO A 61 8.10 -12.20 0.95
CA PRO A 61 8.21 -11.42 -0.27
C PRO A 61 7.17 -11.86 -1.30
N LEU A 62 6.57 -10.89 -1.96
CA LEU A 62 5.63 -11.14 -3.04
C LEU A 62 6.35 -11.09 -4.37
N SER A 63 5.79 -11.76 -5.37
CA SER A 63 6.39 -11.77 -6.70
C SER A 63 6.16 -10.42 -7.39
N SER A 64 7.03 -10.11 -8.36
CA SER A 64 6.85 -8.95 -9.21
C SER A 64 5.49 -9.02 -9.89
N GLY A 65 4.85 -7.89 -10.05
CA GLY A 65 3.54 -7.86 -10.68
C GLY A 65 2.76 -6.63 -10.32
N ILE A 66 1.48 -6.66 -10.68
CA ILE A 66 0.57 -5.56 -10.45
C ILE A 66 -0.23 -5.85 -9.18
N TYR A 67 -0.33 -4.85 -8.33
CA TYR A 67 -1.09 -4.91 -7.08
C TYR A 67 -2.00 -3.69 -7.02
N ILE A 68 -3.00 -3.74 -6.17
CA ILE A 68 -3.96 -2.66 -6.01
C ILE A 68 -3.86 -2.16 -4.58
N SER A 69 -3.66 -0.85 -4.41
CA SER A 69 -3.82 -0.24 -3.09
C SER A 69 -5.23 0.31 -3.01
N ARG A 70 -5.89 0.07 -1.91
CA ARG A 70 -7.24 0.57 -1.70
C ARG A 70 -7.30 1.35 -0.41
N LEU A 71 -7.68 2.60 -0.53
CA LEU A 71 -7.88 3.50 0.60
C LEU A 71 -9.39 3.54 0.90
N GLU A 72 -9.73 3.24 2.14
CA GLU A 72 -11.13 3.27 2.58
C GLU A 72 -11.29 4.20 3.76
N THR A 73 -12.34 5.00 3.72
CA THR A 73 -12.76 5.83 4.84
C THR A 73 -14.23 5.52 5.11
N LYS A 74 -14.86 6.24 6.01
CA LYS A 74 -16.28 6.06 6.29
C LYS A 74 -17.16 6.46 5.12
N THR A 75 -16.69 7.35 4.26
CA THR A 75 -17.53 7.96 3.22
C THR A 75 -17.11 7.64 1.80
N PHE A 76 -15.89 7.14 1.58
CA PHE A 76 -15.47 6.83 0.22
C PHE A 76 -14.39 5.74 0.23
N SER A 77 -14.14 5.20 -0.95
CA SER A 77 -12.99 4.33 -1.18
C SER A 77 -12.35 4.71 -2.51
N PHE A 78 -11.05 4.50 -2.60
CA PHE A 78 -10.29 4.86 -3.78
C PHE A 78 -9.21 3.79 -3.99
N SER A 79 -9.15 3.27 -5.21
CA SER A 79 -8.19 2.21 -5.56
C SER A 79 -7.20 2.71 -6.58
N LYS A 80 -5.96 2.26 -6.47
CA LYS A 80 -4.88 2.68 -7.34
C LYS A 80 -4.02 1.46 -7.67
N LYS A 81 -3.66 1.36 -8.95
CA LYS A 81 -2.80 0.28 -9.43
C LYS A 81 -1.36 0.59 -9.07
N MET A 82 -0.62 -0.42 -8.67
CA MET A 82 0.79 -0.31 -8.35
C MET A 82 1.56 -1.40 -9.04
N LEU A 83 2.80 -1.11 -9.40
CA LEU A 83 3.70 -2.08 -10.00
C LEU A 83 4.82 -2.39 -9.01
N LEU A 84 4.96 -3.67 -8.67
CA LEU A 84 6.05 -4.14 -7.83
C LEU A 84 7.08 -4.79 -8.72
N LEU A 85 8.29 -4.26 -8.71
CA LEU A 85 9.41 -4.80 -9.48
C LEU A 85 10.50 -5.25 -8.53
N LYS A 86 11.00 -6.41 -8.79
CA LYS A 86 12.11 -6.97 -8.02
C LYS A 86 13.35 -7.10 -8.86
#